data_f227080c35da385e737a982233ae4045
#
_entry.id   f227080c35da385e737a982233ae4045
#
_cell.length_a   1.000
_cell.length_b   1.000
_cell.length_c   1.000
_cell.angle_alpha   90.00
_cell.angle_beta   90.00
_cell.angle_gamma   90.00
#
_symmetry.space_group_name_H-M   'P 1'
#
loop_
_entity.id
_entity.type
_entity.pdbx_description
1 polymer ?
#
loop_
_entity_poly.entity_id
_entity_poly.type
_entity_poly.pdbx_seq_one_letter_code
_entity_poly.pdbx_strand_id
1 'polypeptide(L)'
;MLTFIKRYWVHGILWAAMFTYVAISPQIYLRYILKEGKPVPGNKALPQPTDQIYFSVDRLDLIKAPGLFNLWGWSFFLGDKDQAAYSQWIVLQSPENTYFYPAETFPRPEVQTVYKDFNLDLSNAGFSTHISKYAIEPGEYRIGILFEHTASGAVYYIVTNKIILRTANHIHLEILNE
;
A
#
# COMPACT_ATOMS: atom_id res chain seq x y z
N MET A 1 -41.50 -23.05 37.69
CA MET A 1 -40.72 -21.81 37.88
C MET A 1 -39.28 -21.92 37.40
N LEU A 2 -38.55 -22.99 37.70
CA LEU A 2 -37.16 -23.23 37.28
C LEU A 2 -36.91 -23.32 35.74
N THR A 3 -37.86 -23.84 34.99
CA THR A 3 -37.79 -23.94 33.52
C THR A 3 -37.89 -22.60 32.80
N PHE A 4 -38.62 -21.63 33.38
CA PHE A 4 -38.78 -20.31 32.84
C PHE A 4 -37.50 -19.48 32.98
N ILE A 5 -36.79 -19.60 34.10
CA ILE A 5 -35.52 -18.92 34.38
C ILE A 5 -34.42 -19.41 33.41
N LYS A 6 -34.32 -20.71 33.12
CA LYS A 6 -33.33 -21.25 32.22
C LYS A 6 -33.49 -20.71 30.78
N ARG A 7 -34.70 -20.47 30.29
CA ARG A 7 -34.96 -20.00 28.93
C ARG A 7 -34.54 -18.54 28.72
N TYR A 8 -34.76 -17.69 29.73
CA TYR A 8 -34.36 -16.28 29.67
C TYR A 8 -32.86 -16.09 29.84
N TRP A 9 -32.17 -16.96 30.54
CA TRP A 9 -30.72 -16.91 30.75
C TRP A 9 -29.96 -17.13 29.42
N VAL A 10 -30.42 -18.04 28.60
CA VAL A 10 -29.84 -18.29 27.27
C VAL A 10 -29.96 -17.04 26.37
N HIS A 11 -31.13 -16.40 26.38
CA HIS A 11 -31.32 -15.16 25.63
C HIS A 11 -30.45 -14.02 26.17
N GLY A 12 -30.31 -13.89 27.49
CA GLY A 12 -29.43 -12.92 28.12
C GLY A 12 -27.96 -13.10 27.71
N ILE A 13 -27.46 -14.33 27.69
CA ILE A 13 -26.10 -14.65 27.20
C ILE A 13 -25.93 -14.31 25.72
N LEU A 14 -26.90 -14.67 24.86
CA LEU A 14 -26.86 -14.36 23.43
C LEU A 14 -26.83 -12.86 23.18
N TRP A 15 -27.65 -12.09 23.87
CA TRP A 15 -27.65 -10.64 23.77
C TRP A 15 -26.34 -10.02 24.26
N ALA A 16 -25.80 -10.50 25.39
CA ALA A 16 -24.50 -10.04 25.90
C ALA A 16 -23.38 -10.35 24.90
N ALA A 17 -23.34 -11.56 24.33
CA ALA A 17 -22.36 -11.94 23.31
C ALA A 17 -22.49 -11.07 22.05
N MET A 18 -23.71 -10.80 21.59
CA MET A 18 -23.96 -9.94 20.44
C MET A 18 -23.51 -8.50 20.68
N PHE A 19 -23.83 -7.93 21.84
CA PHE A 19 -23.37 -6.58 22.22
C PHE A 19 -21.86 -6.51 22.31
N THR A 20 -21.21 -7.52 22.92
CA THR A 20 -19.75 -7.61 23.00
C THR A 20 -19.13 -7.69 21.61
N TYR A 21 -19.68 -8.50 20.71
CA TYR A 21 -19.22 -8.60 19.33
C TYR A 21 -19.35 -7.26 18.58
N VAL A 22 -20.49 -6.60 18.67
CA VAL A 22 -20.72 -5.29 18.02
C VAL A 22 -19.79 -4.21 18.60
N ALA A 23 -19.47 -4.25 19.88
CA ALA A 23 -18.58 -3.28 20.51
C ALA A 23 -17.10 -3.52 20.17
N ILE A 24 -16.68 -4.78 20.05
CA ILE A 24 -15.26 -5.15 19.83
C ILE A 24 -14.89 -5.23 18.36
N SER A 25 -15.82 -5.68 17.49
CA SER A 25 -15.52 -5.90 16.07
C SER A 25 -15.00 -4.66 15.32
N PRO A 26 -15.53 -3.43 15.54
CA PRO A 26 -14.99 -2.24 14.89
C PRO A 26 -13.55 -1.93 15.34
N GLN A 27 -13.19 -2.22 16.59
CA GLN A 27 -11.85 -1.96 17.11
C GLN A 27 -10.83 -2.96 16.54
N ILE A 28 -11.19 -4.23 16.45
CA ILE A 28 -10.35 -5.27 15.81
C ILE A 28 -10.15 -4.92 14.35
N TYR A 29 -11.21 -4.54 13.66
CA TYR A 29 -11.20 -4.16 12.27
C TYR A 29 -10.31 -2.93 12.03
N LEU A 30 -10.45 -1.87 12.83
CA LEU A 30 -9.62 -0.68 12.73
C LEU A 30 -8.13 -1.00 12.97
N ARG A 31 -7.83 -1.85 13.95
CA ARG A 31 -6.46 -2.31 14.21
C ARG A 31 -5.88 -3.07 13.02
N TYR A 32 -6.67 -3.91 12.38
CA TYR A 32 -6.26 -4.63 11.17
C TYR A 32 -5.92 -3.66 10.05
N ILE A 33 -6.81 -2.73 9.72
CA ILE A 33 -6.59 -1.72 8.67
C ILE A 33 -5.35 -0.88 8.94
N LEU A 34 -5.17 -0.43 10.20
CA LEU A 34 -4.01 0.36 10.58
C LEU A 34 -2.71 -0.44 10.50
N LYS A 35 -2.76 -1.75 10.76
CA LYS A 35 -1.57 -2.61 10.66
C LYS A 35 -1.16 -2.84 9.21
N GLU A 36 -2.12 -3.23 8.34
CA GLU A 36 -1.87 -3.58 6.95
C GLU A 36 -1.48 -2.36 6.09
N GLY A 37 -2.12 -1.23 6.30
CA GLY A 37 -1.89 -0.02 5.49
C GLY A 37 -1.07 1.06 6.19
N LYS A 38 -0.29 0.71 7.22
CA LYS A 38 0.54 1.67 7.95
C LYS A 38 1.87 1.89 7.22
N PRO A 39 2.29 3.16 7.03
CA PRO A 39 3.61 3.44 6.51
C PRO A 39 4.68 2.97 7.50
N VAL A 40 5.82 2.56 6.97
CA VAL A 40 6.99 2.25 7.79
C VAL A 40 7.59 3.58 8.26
N PRO A 41 7.82 3.75 9.57
CA PRO A 41 8.52 4.93 10.07
C PRO A 41 9.92 4.96 9.46
N GLY A 42 10.24 6.04 8.79
CA GLY A 42 11.56 6.20 8.21
C GLY A 42 11.82 7.65 7.88
N ASN A 43 12.93 8.16 8.34
CA ASN A 43 13.46 9.46 7.95
C ASN A 43 14.56 9.22 6.89
N LYS A 44 14.24 8.38 5.87
CA LYS A 44 15.18 8.14 4.77
C LYS A 44 15.22 9.41 3.93
N ALA A 45 16.39 10.02 3.83
CA ALA A 45 16.60 11.07 2.84
C ALA A 45 16.40 10.45 1.45
N LEU A 46 15.50 11.04 0.67
CA LEU A 46 15.29 10.59 -0.70
C LEU A 46 16.52 11.01 -1.53
N PRO A 47 17.09 10.09 -2.32
CA PRO A 47 18.16 10.44 -3.24
C PRO A 47 17.63 11.31 -4.38
N GLN A 48 18.53 11.85 -5.19
CA GLN A 48 18.13 12.52 -6.42
C GLN A 48 17.40 11.54 -7.34
N PRO A 49 16.33 11.96 -8.03
CA PRO A 49 15.61 11.12 -8.96
C PRO A 49 16.53 10.57 -10.07
N THR A 50 16.28 9.33 -10.49
CA THR A 50 16.98 8.66 -11.59
C THR A 50 16.02 8.33 -12.74
N ASP A 51 16.50 8.33 -13.97
CA ASP A 51 15.79 7.89 -15.17
C ASP A 51 15.90 6.39 -15.43
N GLN A 52 16.64 5.67 -14.57
CA GLN A 52 16.86 4.23 -14.71
C GLN A 52 15.71 3.37 -14.19
N ILE A 53 14.65 3.95 -13.63
CA ILE A 53 13.47 3.23 -13.16
C ILE A 53 12.35 3.41 -14.17
N TYR A 54 11.88 2.29 -14.73
CA TYR A 54 10.70 2.21 -15.57
C TYR A 54 9.50 1.81 -14.73
N PHE A 55 8.37 2.42 -14.99
CA PHE A 55 7.17 2.20 -14.15
C PHE A 55 5.86 2.54 -14.84
N SER A 56 4.79 1.98 -14.32
CA SER A 56 3.42 2.47 -14.47
C SER A 56 2.69 2.32 -13.14
N VAL A 57 1.99 3.35 -12.71
CA VAL A 57 1.01 3.26 -11.63
C VAL A 57 -0.35 3.11 -12.29
N ASP A 58 -0.95 1.92 -12.20
CA ASP A 58 -2.12 1.56 -12.99
C ASP A 58 -3.42 2.03 -12.32
N ARG A 59 -3.59 1.72 -11.03
CA ARG A 59 -4.84 1.98 -10.32
C ARG A 59 -4.68 2.02 -8.80
N LEU A 60 -5.67 2.62 -8.15
CA LEU A 60 -5.88 2.61 -6.72
C LEU A 60 -7.28 2.08 -6.42
N ASP A 61 -7.37 0.89 -5.86
CA ASP A 61 -8.63 0.22 -5.60
C ASP A 61 -8.96 0.23 -4.11
N LEU A 62 -10.23 0.46 -3.77
CA LEU A 62 -10.73 0.21 -2.43
C LEU A 62 -10.79 -1.31 -2.20
N ILE A 63 -10.08 -1.79 -1.18
CA ILE A 63 -10.19 -3.18 -0.76
C ILE A 63 -11.49 -3.36 0.04
N LYS A 64 -11.93 -4.62 0.23
CA LYS A 64 -13.14 -4.98 0.99
C LYS A 64 -13.25 -4.32 2.37
N ALA A 65 -12.14 -3.79 2.89
CA ALA A 65 -12.06 -3.08 4.16
C ALA A 65 -12.22 -1.56 3.94
N PRO A 66 -13.28 -0.89 4.46
CA PRO A 66 -13.43 0.55 4.34
C PRO A 66 -12.21 1.32 4.83
N GLY A 67 -11.64 2.13 3.95
CA GLY A 67 -10.48 2.96 4.26
C GLY A 67 -9.12 2.29 4.06
N LEU A 68 -9.09 1.07 3.54
CA LEU A 68 -7.87 0.41 3.06
C LEU A 68 -7.89 0.35 1.53
N PHE A 69 -6.85 0.88 0.90
CA PHE A 69 -6.70 0.95 -0.54
C PHE A 69 -5.50 0.11 -0.96
N ASN A 70 -5.56 -0.44 -2.16
CA ASN A 70 -4.43 -1.09 -2.79
C ASN A 70 -4.00 -0.32 -4.02
N LEU A 71 -2.74 0.13 -4.01
CA LEU A 71 -2.08 0.75 -5.15
C LEU A 71 -1.40 -0.33 -5.97
N TRP A 72 -1.70 -0.37 -7.27
CA TRP A 72 -1.19 -1.36 -8.21
C TRP A 72 -0.39 -0.70 -9.31
N GLY A 73 0.61 -1.42 -9.78
CA GLY A 73 1.40 -0.99 -10.90
C GLY A 73 2.45 -2.02 -11.28
N TRP A 74 3.43 -1.56 -12.06
CA TRP A 74 4.64 -2.31 -12.33
C TRP A 74 5.83 -1.35 -12.35
N SER A 75 7.00 -1.85 -12.00
CA SER A 75 8.25 -1.13 -12.15
C SER A 75 9.44 -2.07 -12.15
N PHE A 76 10.56 -1.61 -12.75
CA PHE A 76 11.84 -2.29 -12.72
C PHE A 76 12.98 -1.27 -12.83
N PHE A 77 14.17 -1.70 -12.41
CA PHE A 77 15.37 -0.90 -12.40
C PHE A 77 16.34 -1.39 -13.48
N LEU A 78 16.75 -0.48 -14.39
CA LEU A 78 17.67 -0.82 -15.49
C LEU A 78 19.13 -0.99 -15.06
N GLY A 79 19.50 -0.43 -13.92
CA GLY A 79 20.90 -0.38 -13.47
C GLY A 79 21.48 -1.74 -13.07
N ASP A 80 20.64 -2.77 -12.90
CA ASP A 80 21.06 -4.12 -12.53
C ASP A 80 20.19 -5.18 -13.17
N LYS A 81 20.80 -6.34 -13.50
CA LYS A 81 20.07 -7.49 -14.04
C LYS A 81 19.35 -8.28 -12.97
N ASP A 82 19.85 -8.29 -11.75
CA ASP A 82 19.25 -8.99 -10.63
C ASP A 82 18.17 -8.14 -9.96
N GLN A 83 16.96 -8.16 -10.50
CA GLN A 83 15.83 -7.45 -9.93
C GLN A 83 15.43 -7.96 -8.54
N ALA A 84 15.73 -9.23 -8.22
CA ALA A 84 15.42 -9.83 -6.93
C ALA A 84 16.33 -9.31 -5.79
N ALA A 85 17.47 -8.71 -6.13
CA ALA A 85 18.36 -8.09 -5.15
C ALA A 85 17.80 -6.80 -4.52
N TYR A 86 16.64 -6.33 -4.98
CA TYR A 86 16.06 -5.06 -4.55
C TYR A 86 14.75 -5.23 -3.78
N SER A 87 14.64 -4.52 -2.67
CA SER A 87 13.36 -4.24 -2.02
C SER A 87 12.73 -3.02 -2.67
N GLN A 88 11.46 -3.11 -3.01
CA GLN A 88 10.72 -2.03 -3.63
C GLN A 88 9.83 -1.33 -2.61
N TRP A 89 9.77 -0.01 -2.70
CA TRP A 89 8.97 0.84 -1.83
C TRP A 89 8.16 1.84 -2.64
N ILE A 90 6.94 2.08 -2.19
CA ILE A 90 6.14 3.20 -2.66
C ILE A 90 6.30 4.35 -1.66
N VAL A 91 6.59 5.52 -2.18
CA VAL A 91 6.78 6.74 -1.41
C VAL A 91 5.64 7.69 -1.70
N LEU A 92 4.95 8.14 -0.66
CA LEU A 92 3.97 9.21 -0.77
C LEU A 92 4.60 10.46 -0.17
N GLN A 93 4.81 11.48 -0.99
CA GLN A 93 5.51 12.70 -0.61
C GLN A 93 4.61 13.93 -0.78
N SER A 94 4.46 14.68 0.30
CA SER A 94 3.93 16.05 0.32
C SER A 94 5.03 17.02 0.78
N PRO A 95 4.80 18.34 0.76
CA PRO A 95 5.76 19.31 1.31
C PRO A 95 6.09 19.09 2.80
N GLU A 96 5.15 18.53 3.55
CA GLU A 96 5.24 18.40 5.01
C GLU A 96 5.55 16.96 5.46
N ASN A 97 5.12 15.95 4.68
CA ASN A 97 5.18 14.57 5.10
C ASN A 97 5.70 13.64 3.99
N THR A 98 6.45 12.63 4.40
CA THR A 98 6.87 11.54 3.52
C THR A 98 6.54 10.21 4.17
N TYR A 99 5.81 9.37 3.46
CA TYR A 99 5.39 8.05 3.92
C TYR A 99 5.98 6.97 3.03
N PHE A 100 6.54 5.92 3.63
CA PHE A 100 7.15 4.79 2.94
C PHE A 100 6.28 3.54 3.14
N TYR A 101 5.94 2.88 2.04
CA TYR A 101 5.16 1.66 2.04
C TYR A 101 5.95 0.55 1.34
N PRO A 102 6.16 -0.62 1.98
CA PRO A 102 6.76 -1.74 1.29
C PRO A 102 5.83 -2.20 0.16
N ALA A 103 6.39 -2.51 -0.99
CA ALA A 103 5.66 -3.07 -2.10
C ALA A 103 5.86 -4.58 -2.17
N GLU A 104 4.77 -5.31 -2.36
CA GLU A 104 4.79 -6.73 -2.67
C GLU A 104 4.86 -6.91 -4.18
N THR A 105 5.78 -7.75 -4.65
CA THR A 105 5.93 -8.03 -6.07
C THR A 105 5.01 -9.17 -6.51
N PHE A 106 4.56 -9.13 -7.77
CA PHE A 106 3.73 -10.18 -8.35
C PHE A 106 3.96 -10.30 -9.86
N PRO A 107 3.58 -11.44 -10.46
CA PRO A 107 3.81 -11.68 -11.89
C PRO A 107 3.08 -10.71 -12.81
N ARG A 108 3.83 -10.15 -13.79
CA ARG A 108 3.34 -9.29 -14.88
C ARG A 108 3.99 -9.71 -16.22
N PRO A 109 3.58 -10.85 -16.77
CA PRO A 109 4.21 -11.42 -17.96
C PRO A 109 4.14 -10.50 -19.19
N GLU A 110 3.14 -9.63 -19.26
CA GLU A 110 3.02 -8.61 -20.31
C GLU A 110 4.17 -7.59 -20.25
N VAL A 111 4.64 -7.22 -19.05
CA VAL A 111 5.80 -6.31 -18.91
C VAL A 111 7.05 -6.99 -19.47
N GLN A 112 7.28 -8.25 -19.13
CA GLN A 112 8.38 -9.04 -19.70
C GLN A 112 8.32 -9.10 -21.24
N THR A 113 7.11 -9.21 -21.81
CA THR A 113 6.92 -9.28 -23.25
C THR A 113 7.21 -7.95 -23.94
N VAL A 114 6.74 -6.85 -23.37
CA VAL A 114 6.92 -5.49 -23.91
C VAL A 114 8.38 -5.05 -23.84
N TYR A 115 9.07 -5.37 -22.75
CA TYR A 115 10.44 -4.89 -22.46
C TYR A 115 11.51 -5.99 -22.62
N LYS A 116 11.24 -7.01 -23.42
CA LYS A 116 12.16 -8.14 -23.67
C LYS A 116 13.56 -7.72 -24.13
N ASP A 117 13.67 -6.59 -24.84
CA ASP A 117 14.94 -6.10 -25.42
C ASP A 117 15.93 -5.62 -24.35
N PHE A 118 15.48 -5.36 -23.11
CA PHE A 118 16.38 -5.04 -22.00
C PHE A 118 17.13 -6.26 -21.45
N ASN A 119 16.73 -7.47 -21.81
CA ASN A 119 17.37 -8.72 -21.36
C ASN A 119 17.41 -8.82 -19.81
N LEU A 120 16.32 -8.43 -19.16
CA LEU A 120 16.08 -8.52 -17.73
C LEU A 120 15.03 -9.58 -17.43
N ASP A 121 15.09 -10.20 -16.25
CA ASP A 121 13.97 -10.99 -15.73
C ASP A 121 12.93 -10.05 -15.11
N LEU A 122 11.88 -9.75 -15.86
CA LEU A 122 10.77 -8.89 -15.45
C LEU A 122 9.50 -9.69 -15.12
N SER A 123 9.63 -10.99 -14.91
CA SER A 123 8.49 -11.88 -14.63
C SER A 123 7.68 -11.42 -13.43
N ASN A 124 8.32 -10.82 -12.42
CA ASN A 124 7.72 -10.28 -11.20
C ASN A 124 7.81 -8.75 -11.10
N ALA A 125 7.71 -8.05 -12.23
CA ALA A 125 7.78 -6.58 -12.24
C ALA A 125 6.53 -5.89 -11.68
N GLY A 126 5.45 -6.60 -11.42
CA GLY A 126 4.27 -6.05 -10.78
C GLY A 126 4.54 -5.68 -9.33
N PHE A 127 3.91 -4.60 -8.88
CA PHE A 127 3.89 -4.24 -7.47
C PHE A 127 2.49 -3.98 -6.97
N SER A 128 2.27 -4.25 -5.69
CA SER A 128 1.09 -3.81 -4.95
C SER A 128 1.49 -3.33 -3.55
N THR A 129 0.77 -2.34 -3.05
CA THR A 129 0.93 -1.90 -1.66
C THR A 129 -0.37 -1.44 -1.06
N HIS A 130 -0.54 -1.70 0.21
CA HIS A 130 -1.71 -1.30 0.97
C HIS A 130 -1.52 0.08 1.61
N ILE A 131 -2.49 0.97 1.43
CA ILE A 131 -2.49 2.32 1.98
C ILE A 131 -3.75 2.52 2.81
N SER A 132 -3.59 2.75 4.12
CA SER A 132 -4.71 3.13 4.97
C SER A 132 -4.93 4.63 4.93
N LYS A 133 -6.17 5.07 4.59
CA LYS A 133 -6.52 6.49 4.67
C LYS A 133 -6.41 7.07 6.07
N TYR A 134 -6.43 6.22 7.10
CA TYR A 134 -6.29 6.64 8.49
C TYR A 134 -4.84 6.79 8.95
N ALA A 135 -3.88 6.33 8.13
CA ALA A 135 -2.45 6.40 8.42
C ALA A 135 -1.73 7.57 7.73
N ILE A 136 -2.43 8.29 6.85
CA ILE A 136 -1.93 9.50 6.18
C ILE A 136 -2.86 10.67 6.46
N GLU A 137 -2.35 11.87 6.51
CA GLU A 137 -3.13 13.08 6.70
C GLU A 137 -3.87 13.49 5.42
N PRO A 138 -4.95 14.29 5.49
CA PRO A 138 -5.53 14.92 4.30
C PRO A 138 -4.50 15.78 3.58
N GLY A 139 -4.40 15.61 2.27
CA GLY A 139 -3.44 16.36 1.46
C GLY A 139 -3.24 15.72 0.09
N GLU A 140 -2.36 16.35 -0.67
CA GLU A 140 -1.91 15.90 -1.97
C GLU A 140 -0.52 15.26 -1.82
N TYR A 141 -0.36 14.05 -2.36
CA TYR A 141 0.86 13.28 -2.26
C TYR A 141 1.33 12.85 -3.65
N ARG A 142 2.54 13.27 -4.03
CA ARG A 142 3.21 12.70 -5.19
C ARG A 142 3.62 11.27 -4.91
N ILE A 143 3.39 10.39 -5.87
CA ILE A 143 3.82 9.00 -5.78
C ILE A 143 5.26 8.92 -6.27
N GLY A 144 6.12 8.33 -5.46
CA GLY A 144 7.46 7.94 -5.85
C GLY A 144 7.65 6.43 -5.76
N ILE A 145 8.59 5.91 -6.52
CA ILE A 145 9.02 4.51 -6.47
C ILE A 145 10.49 4.48 -6.09
N LEU A 146 10.82 3.67 -5.10
CA LEU A 146 12.15 3.56 -4.57
C LEU A 146 12.58 2.09 -4.59
N PHE A 147 13.76 1.84 -5.12
CA PHE A 147 14.47 0.56 -5.09
C PHE A 147 15.63 0.66 -4.11
N GLU A 148 15.70 -0.27 -3.16
CA GLU A 148 16.77 -0.38 -2.18
C GLU A 148 17.49 -1.71 -2.36
N HIS A 149 18.76 -1.68 -2.74
CA HIS A 149 19.55 -2.89 -2.88
C HIS A 149 19.80 -3.54 -1.50
N THR A 150 19.33 -4.76 -1.32
CA THR A 150 19.25 -5.44 -0.01
C THR A 150 20.60 -5.65 0.66
N ALA A 151 21.66 -5.89 -0.11
CA ALA A 151 22.98 -6.14 0.42
C ALA A 151 23.81 -4.87 0.68
N SER A 152 23.75 -3.87 -0.21
CA SER A 152 24.57 -2.65 -0.10
C SER A 152 23.83 -1.47 0.53
N GLY A 153 22.50 -1.52 0.60
CA GLY A 153 21.68 -0.39 1.00
C GLY A 153 21.64 0.78 -0.02
N ALA A 154 22.17 0.57 -1.22
CA ALA A 154 22.10 1.57 -2.28
C ALA A 154 20.63 1.83 -2.65
N VAL A 155 20.28 3.11 -2.83
CA VAL A 155 18.89 3.54 -3.02
C VAL A 155 18.76 4.29 -4.34
N TYR A 156 17.76 3.92 -5.12
CA TYR A 156 17.38 4.55 -6.38
C TYR A 156 15.93 5.00 -6.30
N TYR A 157 15.62 6.17 -6.83
CA TYR A 157 14.31 6.79 -6.65
C TYR A 157 13.83 7.48 -7.91
N ILE A 158 12.54 7.42 -8.16
CA ILE A 158 11.87 8.23 -9.18
C ILE A 158 10.57 8.80 -8.65
N VAL A 159 10.24 10.02 -9.05
CA VAL A 159 8.93 10.63 -8.83
C VAL A 159 8.05 10.35 -10.05
N THR A 160 6.85 9.86 -9.82
CA THR A 160 5.90 9.61 -10.90
C THR A 160 5.11 10.88 -11.23
N ASN A 161 4.43 10.88 -12.38
CA ASN A 161 3.47 11.92 -12.75
C ASN A 161 2.07 11.71 -12.15
N LYS A 162 1.95 10.88 -11.10
CA LYS A 162 0.68 10.59 -10.45
C LYS A 162 0.69 11.05 -9.00
N ILE A 163 -0.46 11.50 -8.55
CA ILE A 163 -0.69 11.93 -7.19
C ILE A 163 -1.81 11.12 -6.55
N ILE A 164 -1.75 11.01 -5.25
CA ILE A 164 -2.88 10.60 -4.42
C ILE A 164 -3.43 11.85 -3.73
N LEU A 165 -4.69 12.14 -3.99
CA LEU A 165 -5.44 13.15 -3.26
C LEU A 165 -6.21 12.49 -2.12
N ARG A 166 -5.84 12.81 -0.89
CA ARG A 166 -6.53 12.34 0.32
C ARG A 166 -7.37 13.47 0.89
N THR A 167 -8.70 13.35 0.80
CA THR A 167 -9.66 14.22 1.48
C THR A 167 -10.12 13.60 2.80
N ALA A 168 -10.93 14.31 3.58
CA ALA A 168 -11.47 13.78 4.84
C ALA A 168 -12.16 12.41 4.67
N ASN A 169 -12.85 12.20 3.53
CA ASN A 169 -13.68 11.02 3.30
C ASN A 169 -13.14 10.04 2.26
N HIS A 170 -12.30 10.51 1.31
CA HIS A 170 -11.89 9.75 0.14
C HIS A 170 -10.38 9.78 -0.09
N ILE A 171 -9.90 8.79 -0.83
CA ILE A 171 -8.59 8.78 -1.48
C ILE A 171 -8.82 8.58 -2.98
N HIS A 172 -8.17 9.39 -3.81
CA HIS A 172 -8.20 9.29 -5.27
C HIS A 172 -6.81 9.25 -5.84
N LEU A 173 -6.67 8.57 -6.98
CA LEU A 173 -5.49 8.61 -7.83
C LEU A 173 -5.76 9.58 -8.98
N GLU A 174 -4.89 10.54 -9.18
CA GLU A 174 -4.96 11.51 -10.26
C GLU A 174 -3.66 11.54 -11.05
N ILE A 175 -3.73 11.98 -12.30
CA ILE A 175 -2.57 12.22 -13.15
C ILE A 175 -2.29 13.72 -13.11
N LEU A 176 -1.05 14.09 -12.80
CA LEU A 176 -0.60 15.47 -12.98
C LEU A 176 -0.52 15.74 -14.48
N ASN A 177 -1.39 16.61 -14.98
CA ASN A 177 -1.25 17.17 -16.31
C ASN A 177 -0.18 18.25 -16.22
N GLU A 178 1.01 17.96 -16.73
CA GLU A 178 2.07 18.95 -16.96
C GLU A 178 1.72 19.88 -18.10
#